data_f4fd86d6972f76abebc29e59b0a85e65
#
_entry.id   f4fd86d6972f76abebc29e59b0a85e65
#
_cell.length_a   1.000
_cell.length_b   1.000
_cell.length_c   1.000
_cell.angle_alpha   90.00
_cell.angle_beta   90.00
_cell.angle_gamma   90.00
#
_symmetry.space_group_name_H-M   'P 1'
#
loop_
_entity.id
_entity.type
_entity.pdbx_description
1 polymer ?
#
loop_
_entity_poly.entity_id
_entity_poly.type
_entity_poly.pdbx_seq_one_letter_code
_entity_poly.pdbx_strand_id
1 'polypeptide(L)'
;ALIEDPKEAVAFVKQPHIIEKRKELRENEYGEERYVLLDERSGSLESVKNQILKLIKKYDCKLIVIDPVNDLFESCSLEQQTGFIKFLKTVIKDGVSIFNVCHLTKGKTQTDRDGNRIVRRLTEDDFSGVSNLVKSGGCNIAATRDKLAEDETEQNSTDIEVLKCRWSGNTGYAGSWYYDNLTHTLYDKEDFMEKQRSNF
;
A
#
# COMPACT_ATOMS: atom_id res chain seq x y z
N ALA A 1 15.11 8.01 18.87
CA ALA A 1 15.42 9.42 18.57
C ALA A 1 15.51 9.59 17.06
N LEU A 2 14.83 10.58 16.51
CA LEU A 2 14.93 10.96 15.09
C LEU A 2 16.33 11.53 14.84
N ILE A 3 17.01 11.01 13.82
CA ILE A 3 18.28 11.58 13.37
C ILE A 3 17.93 12.63 12.31
N GLU A 4 17.97 13.90 12.70
CA GLU A 4 17.59 15.03 11.83
C GLU A 4 18.72 15.44 10.86
N ASP A 5 19.98 15.23 11.24
CA ASP A 5 21.12 15.52 10.37
C ASP A 5 21.33 14.39 9.34
N PRO A 6 21.26 14.69 8.03
CA PRO A 6 21.49 13.70 6.97
C PRO A 6 22.86 13.00 7.06
N LYS A 7 23.90 13.68 7.56
CA LYS A 7 25.23 13.09 7.72
C LYS A 7 25.26 12.06 8.86
N GLU A 8 24.60 12.38 9.96
CA GLU A 8 24.44 11.44 11.08
C GLU A 8 23.59 10.24 10.67
N ALA A 9 22.51 10.45 9.90
CA ALA A 9 21.68 9.38 9.38
C ALA A 9 22.50 8.43 8.47
N VAL A 10 23.34 8.98 7.58
CA VAL A 10 24.25 8.17 6.74
C VAL A 10 25.30 7.43 7.59
N ALA A 11 25.83 8.05 8.63
CA ALA A 11 26.77 7.41 9.54
C ALA A 11 26.09 6.29 10.34
N PHE A 12 24.86 6.52 10.81
CA PHE A 12 24.07 5.53 11.55
C PHE A 12 23.80 4.26 10.73
N VAL A 13 23.34 4.41 9.48
CA VAL A 13 23.02 3.24 8.62
C VAL A 13 24.25 2.42 8.22
N LYS A 14 25.47 2.97 8.40
CA LYS A 14 26.75 2.29 8.16
C LYS A 14 27.30 1.55 9.38
N GLN A 15 26.67 1.67 10.53
CA GLN A 15 27.11 0.95 11.74
C GLN A 15 26.94 -0.57 11.55
N PRO A 16 27.89 -1.41 12.00
CA PRO A 16 27.87 -2.84 11.75
C PRO A 16 26.58 -3.53 12.19
N HIS A 17 26.06 -3.19 13.37
CA HIS A 17 24.82 -3.77 13.88
C HIS A 17 23.58 -3.38 13.05
N ILE A 18 23.58 -2.18 12.46
CA ILE A 18 22.50 -1.75 11.57
C ILE A 18 22.58 -2.47 10.22
N ILE A 19 23.81 -2.65 9.70
CA ILE A 19 24.03 -3.43 8.47
C ILE A 19 23.54 -4.88 8.68
N GLU A 20 23.85 -5.48 9.84
CA GLU A 20 23.42 -6.84 10.16
C GLU A 20 21.90 -6.94 10.29
N LYS A 21 21.25 -6.00 10.99
CA LYS A 21 19.77 -5.92 11.06
C LYS A 21 19.12 -5.77 9.68
N ARG A 22 19.68 -4.95 8.82
CA ARG A 22 19.20 -4.80 7.44
C ARG A 22 19.37 -6.10 6.65
N LYS A 23 20.45 -6.84 6.88
CA LYS A 23 20.68 -8.14 6.28
C LYS A 23 19.65 -9.16 6.76
N GLU A 24 19.39 -9.26 8.06
CA GLU A 24 18.35 -10.11 8.64
C GLU A 24 16.93 -9.81 8.07
N LEU A 25 16.63 -8.55 7.80
CA LEU A 25 15.36 -8.16 7.18
C LEU A 25 15.28 -8.56 5.70
N ARG A 26 16.42 -8.52 5.00
CA ARG A 26 16.49 -8.73 3.56
C ARG A 26 16.68 -10.20 3.20
N GLU A 27 17.37 -10.96 4.01
CA GLU A 27 17.71 -12.37 3.76
C GLU A 27 16.93 -13.27 4.73
N ASN A 28 16.63 -14.51 4.30
CA ASN A 28 16.11 -15.54 5.17
C ASN A 28 17.26 -16.30 5.89
N GLU A 29 16.91 -17.29 6.69
CA GLU A 29 17.87 -18.15 7.41
C GLU A 29 18.83 -18.94 6.51
N TYR A 30 18.50 -19.09 5.21
CA TYR A 30 19.31 -19.76 4.21
C TYR A 30 20.17 -18.79 3.39
N GLY A 31 20.12 -17.48 3.69
CA GLY A 31 20.85 -16.43 2.96
C GLY A 31 20.19 -16.04 1.63
N GLU A 32 18.93 -16.41 1.41
CA GLU A 32 18.18 -16.04 0.21
C GLU A 32 17.44 -14.72 0.42
N GLU A 33 17.34 -13.92 -0.63
CA GLU A 33 16.63 -12.65 -0.58
C GLU A 33 15.12 -12.83 -0.34
N ARG A 34 14.59 -12.23 0.73
CA ARG A 34 13.17 -12.24 1.07
C ARG A 34 12.33 -11.36 0.16
N TYR A 35 12.93 -10.27 -0.34
CA TYR A 35 12.28 -9.36 -1.25
C TYR A 35 13.30 -8.72 -2.20
N VAL A 36 12.83 -8.35 -3.36
CA VAL A 36 13.59 -7.61 -4.38
C VAL A 36 12.83 -6.33 -4.69
N LEU A 37 13.53 -5.20 -4.62
CA LEU A 37 12.98 -3.90 -5.01
C LEU A 37 13.39 -3.60 -6.45
N LEU A 38 12.43 -3.17 -7.24
CA LEU A 38 12.62 -2.71 -8.59
C LEU A 38 12.10 -1.28 -8.71
N ASP A 39 12.98 -0.32 -8.96
CA ASP A 39 12.60 1.07 -9.24
C ASP A 39 12.57 1.27 -10.77
N GLU A 40 11.41 1.06 -11.37
CA GLU A 40 11.19 1.17 -12.82
C GLU A 40 10.14 2.25 -13.09
N ARG A 41 10.58 3.49 -13.15
CA ARG A 41 9.68 4.65 -13.37
C ARG A 41 9.46 5.00 -14.83
N SER A 42 10.29 4.50 -15.73
CA SER A 42 10.30 4.90 -17.15
C SER A 42 9.97 3.79 -18.13
N GLY A 43 9.68 2.59 -17.63
CA GLY A 43 9.44 1.40 -18.45
C GLY A 43 8.05 1.38 -19.09
N SER A 44 7.98 0.85 -20.31
CA SER A 44 6.70 0.49 -20.92
C SER A 44 6.06 -0.66 -20.15
N LEU A 45 4.73 -0.84 -20.26
CA LEU A 45 4.04 -1.99 -19.68
C LEU A 45 4.65 -3.33 -20.11
N GLU A 46 5.20 -3.40 -21.32
CA GLU A 46 5.88 -4.60 -21.82
C GLU A 46 7.21 -4.85 -21.10
N SER A 47 7.97 -3.79 -20.83
CA SER A 47 9.17 -3.87 -19.98
C SER A 47 8.83 -4.40 -18.59
N VAL A 48 7.80 -3.84 -17.95
CA VAL A 48 7.35 -4.28 -16.61
C VAL A 48 6.91 -5.73 -16.61
N LYS A 49 6.14 -6.20 -17.61
CA LYS A 49 5.76 -7.62 -17.74
C LYS A 49 6.99 -8.52 -17.82
N ASN A 50 7.97 -8.14 -18.66
CA ASN A 50 9.18 -8.93 -18.81
C ASN A 50 10.01 -8.99 -17.54
N GLN A 51 10.06 -7.90 -16.78
CA GLN A 51 10.73 -7.86 -15.48
C GLN A 51 10.01 -8.73 -14.44
N ILE A 52 8.69 -8.65 -14.35
CA ILE A 52 7.89 -9.52 -13.49
C ILE A 52 8.21 -11.00 -13.75
N LEU A 53 8.18 -11.42 -15.02
CA LEU A 53 8.49 -12.81 -15.39
C LEU A 53 9.92 -13.21 -15.05
N LYS A 54 10.90 -12.30 -15.26
CA LYS A 54 12.29 -12.54 -14.87
C LYS A 54 12.45 -12.71 -13.37
N LEU A 55 11.79 -11.86 -12.56
CA LEU A 55 11.84 -11.93 -11.10
C LEU A 55 11.19 -13.21 -10.58
N ILE A 56 10.03 -13.59 -11.10
CA ILE A 56 9.37 -14.85 -10.76
C ILE A 56 10.32 -16.03 -11.07
N LYS A 57 10.89 -16.06 -12.26
CA LYS A 57 11.78 -17.15 -12.69
C LYS A 57 13.08 -17.22 -11.87
N LYS A 58 13.63 -16.05 -11.51
CA LYS A 58 14.92 -15.96 -10.81
C LYS A 58 14.82 -16.23 -9.32
N TYR A 59 13.77 -15.71 -8.68
CA TYR A 59 13.64 -15.66 -7.23
C TYR A 59 12.44 -16.46 -6.70
N ASP A 60 11.69 -17.14 -7.56
CA ASP A 60 10.46 -17.86 -7.20
C ASP A 60 9.46 -17.00 -6.41
N CYS A 61 9.31 -15.72 -6.80
CA CYS A 61 8.44 -14.76 -6.12
C CYS A 61 7.01 -15.28 -5.99
N LYS A 62 6.47 -15.30 -4.78
CA LYS A 62 5.09 -15.70 -4.48
C LYS A 62 4.15 -14.51 -4.31
N LEU A 63 4.69 -13.32 -4.09
CA LEU A 63 3.95 -12.07 -3.97
C LEU A 63 4.64 -10.98 -4.80
N ILE A 64 3.85 -10.23 -5.54
CA ILE A 64 4.29 -9.05 -6.28
C ILE A 64 3.46 -7.87 -5.77
N VAL A 65 4.14 -6.78 -5.40
CA VAL A 65 3.52 -5.51 -5.07
C VAL A 65 3.84 -4.51 -6.17
N ILE A 66 2.82 -3.83 -6.69
CA ILE A 66 2.95 -2.75 -7.68
C ILE A 66 2.47 -1.46 -7.01
N ASP A 67 3.40 -0.51 -6.75
CA ASP A 67 3.13 0.71 -5.99
C ASP A 67 3.72 1.97 -6.65
N PRO A 68 2.86 2.86 -7.17
CA PRO A 68 1.47 2.64 -7.51
C PRO A 68 1.27 2.17 -8.96
N VAL A 69 0.21 1.43 -9.22
CA VAL A 69 -0.14 1.01 -10.58
C VAL A 69 -0.60 2.17 -11.46
N ASN A 70 -1.06 3.27 -10.85
CA ASN A 70 -1.49 4.47 -11.56
C ASN A 70 -0.39 5.02 -12.47
N ASP A 71 0.86 5.06 -11.97
CA ASP A 71 2.00 5.58 -12.73
C ASP A 71 2.28 4.75 -13.99
N LEU A 72 2.06 3.44 -13.91
CA LEU A 72 2.19 2.56 -15.06
C LEU A 72 1.10 2.78 -16.11
N PHE A 73 -0.07 3.28 -15.70
CA PHE A 73 -1.23 3.45 -16.55
C PHE A 73 -1.40 4.87 -17.10
N GLU A 74 -0.64 5.85 -16.59
CA GLU A 74 -0.84 7.28 -16.88
C GLU A 74 -0.84 7.59 -18.38
N SER A 75 0.08 6.98 -19.14
CA SER A 75 0.20 7.21 -20.59
C SER A 75 -0.32 6.04 -21.44
N CYS A 76 -1.03 5.09 -20.85
CA CYS A 76 -1.45 3.86 -21.52
C CYS A 76 -2.89 3.95 -22.06
N SER A 77 -3.10 3.47 -23.26
CA SER A 77 -4.44 3.28 -23.81
C SER A 77 -5.23 2.24 -22.99
N LEU A 78 -6.56 2.30 -23.07
CA LEU A 78 -7.43 1.32 -22.40
C LEU A 78 -7.15 -0.13 -22.84
N GLU A 79 -6.76 -0.32 -24.10
CA GLU A 79 -6.37 -1.62 -24.64
C GLU A 79 -5.10 -2.14 -23.99
N GLN A 80 -4.07 -1.28 -23.84
CA GLN A 80 -2.83 -1.62 -23.18
C GLN A 80 -3.04 -1.97 -21.70
N GLN A 81 -3.85 -1.18 -20.97
CA GLN A 81 -4.23 -1.47 -19.59
C GLN A 81 -4.96 -2.83 -19.49
N THR A 82 -5.91 -3.09 -20.39
CA THR A 82 -6.63 -4.36 -20.44
C THR A 82 -5.70 -5.54 -20.72
N GLY A 83 -4.73 -5.36 -21.62
CA GLY A 83 -3.69 -6.35 -21.91
C GLY A 83 -2.82 -6.64 -20.69
N PHE A 84 -2.43 -5.61 -19.92
CA PHE A 84 -1.68 -5.78 -18.71
C PHE A 84 -2.49 -6.51 -17.61
N ILE A 85 -3.75 -6.15 -17.42
CA ILE A 85 -4.65 -6.85 -16.47
C ILE A 85 -4.81 -8.35 -16.84
N LYS A 86 -4.93 -8.67 -18.13
CA LYS A 86 -4.97 -10.07 -18.59
C LYS A 86 -3.67 -10.80 -18.23
N PHE A 87 -2.52 -10.15 -18.45
CA PHE A 87 -1.23 -10.70 -18.07
C PHE A 87 -1.16 -10.97 -16.56
N LEU A 88 -1.53 -10.00 -15.69
CA LEU A 88 -1.57 -10.21 -14.24
C LEU A 88 -2.45 -11.41 -13.84
N LYS A 89 -3.60 -11.59 -14.50
CA LYS A 89 -4.45 -12.76 -14.27
C LYS A 89 -3.79 -14.09 -14.64
N THR A 90 -2.93 -14.09 -15.66
CA THR A 90 -2.14 -15.29 -16.00
C THR A 90 -1.13 -15.59 -14.90
N VAL A 91 -0.39 -14.57 -14.44
CA VAL A 91 0.57 -14.70 -13.33
C VAL A 91 -0.11 -15.23 -12.04
N ILE A 92 -1.33 -14.74 -11.74
CA ILE A 92 -2.11 -15.23 -10.59
C ILE A 92 -2.49 -16.72 -10.75
N LYS A 93 -2.86 -17.16 -11.95
CA LYS A 93 -3.17 -18.59 -12.21
C LYS A 93 -1.95 -19.48 -12.00
N ASP A 94 -0.77 -18.96 -12.23
CA ASP A 94 0.51 -19.65 -12.00
C ASP A 94 0.93 -19.66 -10.52
N GLY A 95 0.05 -19.22 -9.61
CA GLY A 95 0.23 -19.30 -8.16
C GLY A 95 0.93 -18.11 -7.50
N VAL A 96 1.07 -16.98 -8.22
CA VAL A 96 1.65 -15.75 -7.66
C VAL A 96 0.54 -14.80 -7.21
N SER A 97 0.62 -14.30 -5.98
CA SER A 97 -0.28 -13.27 -5.48
C SER A 97 0.16 -11.89 -5.97
N ILE A 98 -0.81 -11.02 -6.31
CA ILE A 98 -0.52 -9.66 -6.75
C ILE A 98 -1.27 -8.67 -5.89
N PHE A 99 -0.54 -7.69 -5.35
CA PHE A 99 -1.06 -6.56 -4.59
C PHE A 99 -0.81 -5.27 -5.38
N ASN A 100 -1.89 -4.59 -5.77
CA ASN A 100 -1.79 -3.33 -6.49
C ASN A 100 -2.16 -2.17 -5.57
N VAL A 101 -1.26 -1.21 -5.42
CA VAL A 101 -1.55 0.06 -4.75
C VAL A 101 -2.10 1.03 -5.79
N CYS A 102 -3.24 1.63 -5.48
CA CYS A 102 -3.94 2.55 -6.38
C CYS A 102 -4.24 3.87 -5.66
N HIS A 103 -4.08 4.98 -6.35
CA HIS A 103 -4.52 6.27 -5.82
C HIS A 103 -6.03 6.42 -5.90
N LEU A 104 -6.61 6.94 -4.83
CA LEU A 104 -8.00 7.36 -4.82
C LEU A 104 -8.14 8.73 -5.51
N THR A 105 -9.25 8.93 -6.20
CA THR A 105 -9.62 10.25 -6.70
C THR A 105 -9.82 11.18 -5.51
N LYS A 106 -9.20 12.36 -5.53
CA LYS A 106 -9.43 13.38 -4.49
C LYS A 106 -10.92 13.73 -4.48
N GLY A 107 -11.65 13.19 -3.51
CA GLY A 107 -13.06 13.53 -3.30
C GLY A 107 -13.20 15.04 -3.05
N LYS A 108 -14.19 15.69 -3.66
CA LYS A 108 -14.57 17.02 -3.24
C LYS A 108 -15.08 16.89 -1.81
N THR A 109 -14.54 17.69 -0.90
CA THR A 109 -15.09 17.82 0.45
C THR A 109 -16.55 18.21 0.32
N GLN A 110 -17.45 17.34 0.75
CA GLN A 110 -18.87 17.65 0.83
C GLN A 110 -19.15 18.21 2.23
N THR A 111 -19.93 19.27 2.29
CA THR A 111 -20.40 19.82 3.55
C THR A 111 -21.92 19.67 3.62
N ASP A 112 -22.44 19.47 4.81
CA ASP A 112 -23.88 19.52 5.08
C ASP A 112 -24.39 20.96 5.01
N ARG A 113 -25.70 21.15 5.27
CA ARG A 113 -26.34 22.47 5.26
C ARG A 113 -25.80 23.40 6.36
N ASP A 114 -25.23 22.85 7.40
CA ASP A 114 -24.69 23.56 8.55
C ASP A 114 -23.19 23.84 8.42
N GLY A 115 -22.59 23.44 7.28
CA GLY A 115 -21.16 23.64 6.98
C GLY A 115 -20.24 22.55 7.52
N ASN A 116 -20.78 21.51 8.18
CA ASN A 116 -19.97 20.41 8.68
C ASN A 116 -19.51 19.50 7.54
N ARG A 117 -18.31 18.99 7.65
CA ARG A 117 -17.73 18.07 6.67
C ARG A 117 -18.46 16.72 6.68
N ILE A 118 -18.99 16.33 5.53
CA ILE A 118 -19.57 15.00 5.35
C ILE A 118 -18.46 14.03 4.96
N VAL A 119 -18.23 13.03 5.79
CA VAL A 119 -17.36 11.89 5.45
C VAL A 119 -18.14 10.98 4.51
N ARG A 120 -17.82 11.04 3.21
CA ARG A 120 -18.44 10.17 2.21
C ARG A 120 -17.81 8.78 2.27
N ARG A 121 -18.64 7.76 2.32
CA ARG A 121 -18.18 6.38 2.17
C ARG A 121 -17.54 6.17 0.78
N LEU A 122 -16.38 5.53 0.76
CA LEU A 122 -15.69 5.21 -0.48
C LEU A 122 -16.39 4.06 -1.22
N THR A 123 -16.23 4.06 -2.53
CA THR A 123 -16.74 3.03 -3.43
C THR A 123 -15.66 2.64 -4.44
N GLU A 124 -15.90 1.57 -5.20
CA GLU A 124 -14.98 1.16 -6.28
C GLU A 124 -14.81 2.24 -7.37
N ASP A 125 -15.72 3.21 -7.48
CA ASP A 125 -15.64 4.29 -8.47
C ASP A 125 -14.68 5.42 -8.03
N ASP A 126 -14.20 5.41 -6.80
CA ASP A 126 -13.28 6.40 -6.27
C ASP A 126 -11.80 6.16 -6.66
N PHE A 127 -11.51 5.08 -7.37
CA PHE A 127 -10.17 4.79 -7.87
C PHE A 127 -9.91 5.48 -9.20
N SER A 128 -8.96 6.42 -9.22
CA SER A 128 -8.64 7.22 -10.40
C SER A 128 -7.90 6.40 -11.46
N GLY A 129 -8.46 6.39 -12.70
CA GLY A 129 -7.74 5.87 -13.88
C GLY A 129 -7.52 4.35 -13.93
N VAL A 130 -7.98 3.60 -12.93
CA VAL A 130 -7.73 2.15 -12.81
C VAL A 130 -9.00 1.31 -12.64
N SER A 131 -10.16 1.82 -13.04
CA SER A 131 -11.47 1.19 -12.81
C SER A 131 -11.55 -0.28 -13.29
N ASN A 132 -10.94 -0.60 -14.43
CA ASN A 132 -10.92 -1.98 -14.95
C ASN A 132 -10.09 -2.93 -14.05
N LEU A 133 -9.00 -2.43 -13.48
CA LEU A 133 -8.19 -3.20 -12.53
C LEU A 133 -9.00 -3.47 -11.25
N VAL A 134 -9.61 -2.44 -10.68
CA VAL A 134 -10.46 -2.53 -9.47
C VAL A 134 -11.62 -3.50 -9.68
N LYS A 135 -12.34 -3.39 -10.81
CA LYS A 135 -13.40 -4.35 -11.18
C LYS A 135 -12.89 -5.78 -11.29
N SER A 136 -11.64 -5.98 -11.71
CA SER A 136 -11.04 -7.31 -11.87
C SER A 136 -10.49 -7.89 -10.57
N GLY A 137 -10.21 -7.08 -9.57
CA GLY A 137 -9.65 -7.47 -8.27
C GLY A 137 -10.53 -8.47 -7.51
N GLY A 138 -9.91 -9.40 -6.80
CA GLY A 138 -10.58 -10.34 -5.90
C GLY A 138 -10.97 -9.70 -4.57
N CYS A 139 -10.14 -8.80 -4.07
CA CYS A 139 -10.39 -7.99 -2.88
C CYS A 139 -9.94 -6.56 -3.15
N ASN A 140 -10.76 -5.59 -2.79
CA ASN A 140 -10.45 -4.17 -2.86
C ASN A 140 -10.57 -3.57 -1.46
N ILE A 141 -9.48 -2.97 -1.00
CA ILE A 141 -9.36 -2.37 0.32
C ILE A 141 -9.04 -0.89 0.13
N ALA A 142 -9.75 -0.02 0.84
CA ALA A 142 -9.44 1.38 0.92
C ALA A 142 -8.78 1.70 2.26
N ALA A 143 -7.73 2.50 2.22
CA ALA A 143 -7.07 3.08 3.38
C ALA A 143 -7.22 4.60 3.32
N THR A 144 -7.87 5.19 4.32
CA THR A 144 -8.17 6.62 4.34
C THR A 144 -7.69 7.27 5.62
N ARG A 145 -7.19 8.50 5.50
CA ARG A 145 -6.69 9.29 6.62
C ARG A 145 -7.18 10.71 6.52
N ASP A 146 -7.75 11.24 7.61
CA ASP A 146 -8.11 12.65 7.69
C ASP A 146 -6.99 13.49 8.30
N LYS A 147 -6.13 14.02 7.44
CA LYS A 147 -5.02 14.91 7.86
C LYS A 147 -5.47 16.28 8.38
N LEU A 148 -6.75 16.62 8.23
CA LEU A 148 -7.32 17.89 8.64
C LEU A 148 -8.22 17.76 9.89
N ALA A 149 -8.26 16.58 10.50
CA ALA A 149 -8.96 16.40 11.78
C ALA A 149 -8.36 17.33 12.86
N GLU A 150 -9.18 17.78 13.80
CA GLU A 150 -8.72 18.64 14.90
C GLU A 150 -7.90 17.85 15.94
N ASP A 151 -8.20 16.59 16.14
CA ASP A 151 -7.52 15.69 17.05
C ASP A 151 -6.31 15.04 16.40
N GLU A 152 -5.15 15.10 17.06
CA GLU A 152 -3.90 14.55 16.55
C GLU A 152 -3.94 13.03 16.38
N THR A 153 -4.68 12.32 17.24
CA THR A 153 -4.85 10.88 17.13
C THR A 153 -5.63 10.54 15.86
N GLU A 154 -6.68 11.29 15.56
CA GLU A 154 -7.44 11.15 14.32
C GLU A 154 -6.58 11.50 13.09
N GLN A 155 -5.78 12.57 13.16
CA GLN A 155 -4.85 12.94 12.10
C GLN A 155 -3.85 11.83 11.79
N ASN A 156 -3.44 11.04 12.77
CA ASN A 156 -2.48 9.94 12.64
C ASN A 156 -3.15 8.57 12.51
N SER A 157 -4.48 8.52 12.47
CA SER A 157 -5.24 7.29 12.25
C SER A 157 -5.54 7.07 10.77
N THR A 158 -5.53 5.82 10.36
CA THR A 158 -5.88 5.39 9.01
C THR A 158 -6.98 4.34 9.11
N ASP A 159 -8.16 4.69 8.61
CA ASP A 159 -9.29 3.77 8.55
C ASP A 159 -9.14 2.81 7.37
N ILE A 160 -9.42 1.54 7.63
CA ILE A 160 -9.39 0.46 6.65
C ILE A 160 -10.83 0.04 6.35
N GLU A 161 -11.18 0.06 5.08
CA GLU A 161 -12.50 -0.38 4.61
C GLU A 161 -12.35 -1.42 3.51
N VAL A 162 -13.04 -2.55 3.65
CA VAL A 162 -13.16 -3.55 2.58
C VAL A 162 -14.31 -3.13 1.66
N LEU A 163 -13.97 -2.69 0.44
CA LEU A 163 -14.97 -2.27 -0.55
C LEU A 163 -15.55 -3.47 -1.29
N LYS A 164 -14.74 -4.53 -1.42
CA LYS A 164 -15.13 -5.76 -2.10
C LYS A 164 -14.27 -6.92 -1.60
N CYS A 165 -14.88 -8.06 -1.43
CA CYS A 165 -14.18 -9.34 -1.21
C CYS A 165 -14.97 -10.47 -1.88
N ARG A 166 -14.44 -11.05 -2.96
CA ARG A 166 -15.12 -12.12 -3.71
C ARG A 166 -15.13 -13.45 -2.97
N TRP A 167 -14.20 -13.64 -2.04
CA TRP A 167 -14.06 -14.92 -1.33
C TRP A 167 -15.06 -15.05 -0.18
N SER A 168 -15.28 -13.97 0.56
CA SER A 168 -16.20 -13.99 1.72
C SER A 168 -17.52 -13.26 1.45
N GLY A 169 -17.57 -12.37 0.46
CA GLY A 169 -18.67 -11.44 0.24
C GLY A 169 -18.76 -10.31 1.29
N ASN A 170 -17.91 -10.32 2.32
CA ASN A 170 -17.94 -9.32 3.38
C ASN A 170 -17.35 -8.00 2.89
N THR A 171 -18.01 -6.90 3.25
CA THR A 171 -17.57 -5.52 2.98
C THR A 171 -17.84 -4.65 4.21
N GLY A 172 -17.18 -3.50 4.28
CA GLY A 172 -17.37 -2.51 5.32
C GLY A 172 -16.09 -2.19 6.08
N TYR A 173 -16.24 -1.49 7.18
CA TYR A 173 -15.14 -1.10 8.05
C TYR A 173 -14.43 -2.32 8.64
N ALA A 174 -13.11 -2.31 8.58
CA ALA A 174 -12.25 -3.42 9.00
C ALA A 174 -11.28 -3.07 10.13
N GLY A 175 -11.33 -1.84 10.63
CA GLY A 175 -10.48 -1.37 11.72
C GLY A 175 -9.77 -0.07 11.38
N SER A 176 -9.04 0.47 12.35
CA SER A 176 -8.24 1.67 12.19
C SER A 176 -6.84 1.47 12.75
N TRP A 177 -5.85 1.95 12.03
CA TRP A 177 -4.46 1.90 12.46
C TRP A 177 -3.99 3.28 12.87
N TYR A 178 -3.30 3.37 14.00
CA TYR A 178 -2.63 4.55 14.47
C TYR A 178 -1.15 4.51 14.11
N TYR A 179 -0.65 5.58 13.49
CA TYR A 179 0.77 5.75 13.23
C TYR A 179 1.41 6.62 14.32
N ASP A 180 2.30 6.02 15.10
CA ASP A 180 3.08 6.74 16.10
C ASP A 180 4.28 7.43 15.44
N ASN A 181 4.27 8.75 15.43
CA ASN A 181 5.33 9.58 14.85
C ASN A 181 6.66 9.48 15.61
N LEU A 182 6.66 9.06 16.89
CA LEU A 182 7.88 8.94 17.69
C LEU A 182 8.62 7.64 17.43
N THR A 183 7.88 6.54 17.30
CA THR A 183 8.46 5.21 17.11
C THR A 183 8.44 4.76 15.65
N HIS A 184 7.74 5.50 14.77
CA HIS A 184 7.47 5.12 13.38
C HIS A 184 6.83 3.74 13.25
N THR A 185 5.95 3.39 14.20
CA THR A 185 5.29 2.11 14.26
C THR A 185 3.79 2.27 14.04
N LEU A 186 3.20 1.32 13.34
CA LEU A 186 1.75 1.19 13.20
C LEU A 186 1.22 0.30 14.33
N TYR A 187 0.19 0.76 15.00
CA TYR A 187 -0.56 0.03 16.02
C TYR A 187 -2.01 -0.12 15.59
N ASP A 188 -2.68 -1.15 16.06
CA ASP A 188 -4.14 -1.12 16.13
C ASP A 188 -4.56 0.08 16.98
N LYS A 189 -5.50 0.89 16.49
CA LYS A 189 -5.88 2.14 17.16
C LYS A 189 -6.50 1.89 18.53
N GLU A 190 -7.36 0.88 18.64
CA GLU A 190 -8.04 0.54 19.89
C GLU A 190 -7.01 0.06 20.95
N ASP A 191 -6.12 -0.85 20.56
CA ASP A 191 -5.03 -1.34 21.41
C ASP A 191 -4.11 -0.22 21.88
N PHE A 192 -3.77 0.73 20.99
CA PHE A 192 -2.95 1.88 21.34
C PHE A 192 -3.63 2.77 22.37
N MET A 193 -4.91 3.09 22.17
CA MET A 193 -5.68 3.95 23.07
C MET A 193 -5.89 3.30 24.44
N GLU A 194 -6.10 1.98 24.51
CA GLU A 194 -6.20 1.24 25.78
C GLU A 194 -4.88 1.28 26.56
N LYS A 195 -3.75 1.07 25.90
CA LYS A 195 -2.43 1.18 26.54
C LYS A 195 -2.14 2.58 27.07
N GLN A 196 -2.53 3.62 26.35
CA GLN A 196 -2.41 5.00 26.83
C GLN A 196 -3.24 5.24 28.11
N ARG A 197 -4.48 4.74 28.17
CA ARG A 197 -5.35 4.86 29.35
C ARG A 197 -4.85 4.08 30.57
N SER A 198 -4.17 2.96 30.35
CA SER A 198 -3.63 2.12 31.44
C SER A 198 -2.33 2.66 32.04
N ASN A 199 -1.67 3.61 31.39
CA ASN A 199 -0.45 4.25 31.88
C ASN A 199 -0.70 5.55 32.66
N PHE A 200 -1.97 5.92 32.89
CA PHE A 200 -2.44 7.00 33.76
C PHE A 200 -3.26 6.43 34.93
#